data_54cd5a9908c0630c823ef592b0fe9bba
#
_entry.id   54cd5a9908c0630c823ef592b0fe9bba
#
_cell.length_a   1.000
_cell.length_b   1.000
_cell.length_c   1.000
_cell.angle_alpha   90.00
_cell.angle_beta   90.00
_cell.angle_gamma   90.00
#
_symmetry.space_group_name_H-M   'P 1'
#
loop_
_entity.id
_entity.type
_entity.pdbx_description
1 polymer ?
#
loop_
_entity_poly.entity_id
_entity_poly.type
_entity_poly.pdbx_seq_one_letter_code
_entity_poly.pdbx_strand_id
1 'polypeptide(L)'
;MISVFCPHCGIKYELDDEWNGKRVECSECNTRFTIDVKPKKPETVTVAEATPRSYHQGSSKWITCPHCWKRFDFKDINYISRHLDLLGDPILGDDAQRRFLPVKFSGHGMAIDERGMECPDMACPHCHLKIPESVVDLPCSIFSIVGAPSCGKSYLLTTMLWQVRKCLPKYFEFNLGDVDASFNSVINEYESLLFMNNNPDRIVALPKTELQGSGYTNQIMMNGFPVDLPKPFIFALTPKTAHPRYESGRKELERNIILYDNAGEHFQPGHESVNNLATNHLAFSDGIIFVYDPLRDNRMQDFCDKTDPQYRQEAVNQLALFHEMASRVRKFSGIQASDKYRQPLIVAIAKFDVLRESMGIDPAADGYLKYDEEKLEYALDLQCISNISFLLREKLLDIAPEFVGAAESFSETVYFIPVSAFGGSPKIIGSPDAPAGGSRKQALGVVPSQIKPFWVEVPFLLHLYLHGLLPAVASGPAGAQPIEHYKFTQDTIVFSFPGTKARHELPKAYWGMSLLCLEDKRYYVIPTPGGDGPAKSCQATSLDEQIDSDFWNKQ
;
A
#
# COMPACT_ATOMS: atom_id res chain seq x y z
N MET A 1 -3.34 55.18 -2.99
CA MET A 1 -4.81 55.24 -2.63
C MET A 1 -4.99 54.68 -1.23
N ILE A 2 -5.70 55.38 -0.37
CA ILE A 2 -6.00 55.06 1.02
C ILE A 2 -7.47 54.66 1.16
N SER A 3 -7.76 53.60 1.91
CA SER A 3 -9.14 53.22 2.27
C SER A 3 -9.51 53.80 3.62
N VAL A 4 -10.58 54.57 3.70
CA VAL A 4 -11.06 55.23 4.91
C VAL A 4 -12.54 54.90 5.13
N PHE A 5 -12.91 54.69 6.38
CA PHE A 5 -14.31 54.42 6.73
C PHE A 5 -14.87 55.65 7.51
N CYS A 6 -16.10 56.06 7.15
CA CYS A 6 -16.77 57.06 7.95
C CYS A 6 -17.01 56.57 9.39
N PRO A 7 -16.60 57.30 10.41
CA PRO A 7 -16.69 56.86 11.79
C PRO A 7 -18.15 56.76 12.31
N HIS A 8 -19.11 57.36 11.60
CA HIS A 8 -20.51 57.38 12.00
C HIS A 8 -21.36 56.34 11.28
N CYS A 9 -21.26 56.25 9.93
CA CYS A 9 -22.12 55.33 9.14
C CYS A 9 -21.37 54.14 8.55
N GLY A 10 -20.04 54.02 8.70
CA GLY A 10 -19.24 52.89 8.24
C GLY A 10 -19.00 52.81 6.72
N ILE A 11 -19.45 53.75 5.94
CA ILE A 11 -19.22 53.77 4.49
C ILE A 11 -17.74 53.86 4.17
N LYS A 12 -17.27 53.07 3.23
CA LYS A 12 -15.88 53.02 2.77
C LYS A 12 -15.65 54.03 1.64
N TYR A 13 -14.58 54.79 1.73
CA TYR A 13 -14.06 55.67 0.70
C TYR A 13 -12.69 55.21 0.26
N GLU A 14 -12.42 55.25 -1.03
CA GLU A 14 -11.08 55.05 -1.60
C GLU A 14 -10.62 56.41 -2.14
N LEU A 15 -9.57 56.95 -1.50
CA LEU A 15 -9.08 58.29 -1.78
C LEU A 15 -7.60 58.24 -2.15
N ASP A 16 -7.10 59.22 -2.86
CA ASP A 16 -5.68 59.35 -3.12
C ASP A 16 -4.91 59.72 -1.82
N ASP A 17 -3.65 59.36 -1.77
CA ASP A 17 -2.79 59.54 -0.57
C ASP A 17 -2.69 61.02 -0.15
N GLU A 18 -2.94 61.96 -1.07
CA GLU A 18 -2.96 63.42 -0.80
C GLU A 18 -4.10 63.87 0.12
N TRP A 19 -5.09 63.03 0.38
CA TRP A 19 -6.20 63.31 1.28
C TRP A 19 -5.91 62.98 2.73
N ASN A 20 -4.78 62.36 3.01
CA ASN A 20 -4.38 62.06 4.40
C ASN A 20 -4.09 63.33 5.20
N GLY A 21 -4.67 63.44 6.38
CA GLY A 21 -4.61 64.63 7.23
C GLY A 21 -5.68 65.68 6.91
N LYS A 22 -6.44 65.56 5.80
CA LYS A 22 -7.49 66.50 5.45
C LYS A 22 -8.81 66.22 6.15
N ARG A 23 -9.59 67.24 6.40
CA ARG A 23 -10.92 67.15 6.98
C ARG A 23 -11.95 67.03 5.85
N VAL A 24 -12.76 65.99 5.89
CA VAL A 24 -13.77 65.67 4.87
C VAL A 24 -15.15 65.54 5.48
N GLU A 25 -16.20 65.65 4.65
CA GLU A 25 -17.58 65.48 5.05
C GLU A 25 -18.12 64.20 4.33
N CYS A 26 -18.73 63.29 5.10
CA CYS A 26 -19.33 62.08 4.56
C CYS A 26 -20.53 62.43 3.68
N SER A 27 -20.58 61.93 2.43
CA SER A 27 -21.65 62.16 1.50
C SER A 27 -22.99 61.56 1.94
N GLU A 28 -22.97 60.56 2.79
CA GLU A 28 -24.19 59.81 3.19
C GLU A 28 -24.78 60.33 4.50
N CYS A 29 -23.95 60.71 5.48
CA CYS A 29 -24.44 61.11 6.79
C CYS A 29 -24.02 62.49 7.22
N ASN A 30 -23.36 63.27 6.35
CA ASN A 30 -22.86 64.62 6.54
C ASN A 30 -21.93 64.80 7.79
N THR A 31 -21.42 63.69 8.30
CA THR A 31 -20.48 63.73 9.43
C THR A 31 -19.11 64.20 8.97
N ARG A 32 -18.54 65.19 9.64
CA ARG A 32 -17.19 65.70 9.34
C ARG A 32 -16.17 64.96 10.16
N PHE A 33 -15.16 64.38 9.48
CA PHE A 33 -14.06 63.70 10.12
C PHE A 33 -12.73 63.97 9.41
N THR A 34 -11.62 63.76 10.12
CA THR A 34 -10.28 63.93 9.54
C THR A 34 -9.77 62.54 9.11
N ILE A 35 -9.22 62.48 7.89
CA ILE A 35 -8.57 61.28 7.40
C ILE A 35 -7.20 61.18 8.12
N ASP A 36 -7.09 60.28 9.05
CA ASP A 36 -5.83 59.99 9.75
C ASP A 36 -5.47 58.52 9.51
N VAL A 37 -4.97 58.26 8.30
CA VAL A 37 -4.38 56.95 7.97
C VAL A 37 -2.90 57.12 8.27
N LYS A 38 -2.46 56.66 9.45
CA LYS A 38 -1.03 56.55 9.77
C LYS A 38 -0.41 55.67 8.67
N PRO A 39 0.64 56.16 7.96
CA PRO A 39 1.35 55.31 7.02
C PRO A 39 1.76 54.06 7.82
N LYS A 40 1.30 52.88 7.40
CA LYS A 40 1.90 51.64 7.85
C LYS A 40 3.38 51.81 7.55
N LYS A 41 4.21 52.10 8.59
CA LYS A 41 5.62 51.84 8.46
C LYS A 41 5.75 50.47 7.85
N PRO A 42 6.56 50.29 6.78
CA PRO A 42 6.91 48.96 6.40
C PRO A 42 7.37 48.31 7.72
N GLU A 43 6.60 47.37 8.21
CA GLU A 43 7.06 46.47 9.25
C GLU A 43 8.33 45.90 8.64
N THR A 44 9.47 46.44 9.11
CA THR A 44 10.72 45.69 9.04
C THR A 44 10.39 44.45 9.83
N VAL A 45 9.95 43.40 9.07
CA VAL A 45 9.94 42.05 9.56
C VAL A 45 11.40 41.84 9.98
N THR A 46 11.69 42.08 11.24
CA THR A 46 12.85 41.47 11.87
C THR A 46 12.55 40.00 11.64
N VAL A 47 13.28 39.41 10.68
CA VAL A 47 13.39 37.98 10.48
C VAL A 47 13.92 37.49 11.82
N ALA A 48 13.02 37.28 12.79
CA ALA A 48 13.31 36.38 13.88
C ALA A 48 13.78 35.12 13.12
N GLU A 49 14.99 34.63 13.46
CA GLU A 49 15.42 33.31 12.99
C GLU A 49 14.29 32.35 13.33
N ALA A 50 13.38 32.19 12.37
CA ALA A 50 12.27 31.28 12.49
C ALA A 50 12.93 29.91 12.44
N THR A 51 13.01 29.29 13.59
CA THR A 51 13.37 27.89 13.69
C THR A 51 12.45 27.13 12.74
N PRO A 52 13.01 26.29 11.85
CA PRO A 52 12.21 25.38 11.04
C PRO A 52 11.19 24.72 11.97
N ARG A 53 9.94 24.48 11.49
CA ARG A 53 8.90 23.77 12.27
C ARG A 53 9.61 22.75 13.14
N SER A 54 9.43 22.80 14.46
CA SER A 54 10.24 22.08 15.44
C SER A 54 10.07 20.56 15.27
N TYR A 55 10.65 20.02 14.23
CA TYR A 55 10.93 18.61 14.10
C TYR A 55 11.99 18.31 15.15
N HIS A 56 11.62 17.62 16.19
CA HIS A 56 12.37 17.24 17.37
C HIS A 56 13.88 17.55 17.29
N GLN A 57 14.28 18.66 17.87
CA GLN A 57 15.69 19.03 18.03
C GLN A 57 16.36 17.93 18.85
N GLY A 58 17.25 17.15 18.23
CA GLY A 58 18.15 16.30 19.01
C GLY A 58 18.59 14.96 18.43
N SER A 59 17.93 14.40 17.43
CA SER A 59 18.44 13.19 16.77
C SER A 59 18.38 13.34 15.25
N SER A 60 19.42 12.89 14.56
CA SER A 60 19.42 12.82 13.11
C SER A 60 18.26 11.93 12.68
N LYS A 61 17.23 12.52 12.06
CA LYS A 61 16.06 11.77 11.57
C LYS A 61 16.32 11.34 10.14
N TRP A 62 16.61 10.07 9.97
CA TRP A 62 16.77 9.47 8.65
C TRP A 62 15.42 9.22 7.99
N ILE A 63 15.30 9.66 6.76
CA ILE A 63 14.11 9.52 5.92
C ILE A 63 14.48 8.61 4.74
N THR A 64 13.64 7.64 4.44
CA THR A 64 13.76 6.82 3.22
C THR A 64 12.83 7.40 2.16
N CYS A 65 13.37 7.76 1.01
CA CYS A 65 12.58 8.27 -0.10
C CYS A 65 11.63 7.19 -0.64
N PRO A 66 10.33 7.47 -0.80
CA PRO A 66 9.40 6.48 -1.36
C PRO A 66 9.56 6.27 -2.87
N HIS A 67 10.39 7.05 -3.57
CA HIS A 67 10.60 6.91 -5.02
C HIS A 67 11.90 6.20 -5.37
N CYS A 68 13.01 6.58 -4.73
CA CYS A 68 14.35 6.05 -5.06
C CYS A 68 14.97 5.21 -3.93
N TRP A 69 14.30 5.06 -2.80
CA TRP A 69 14.66 4.29 -1.58
C TRP A 69 15.98 4.69 -0.94
N LYS A 70 16.64 5.75 -1.42
CA LYS A 70 17.83 6.30 -0.78
C LYS A 70 17.44 6.97 0.52
N ARG A 71 18.29 6.81 1.54
CA ARG A 71 18.16 7.46 2.84
C ARG A 71 18.87 8.80 2.83
N PHE A 72 18.31 9.77 3.53
CA PHE A 72 18.90 11.10 3.73
C PHE A 72 18.48 11.66 5.08
N ASP A 73 19.27 12.61 5.60
CA ASP A 73 18.93 13.33 6.82
C ASP A 73 17.87 14.40 6.51
N PHE A 74 16.97 14.66 7.45
CA PHE A 74 15.94 15.71 7.32
C PHE A 74 16.54 17.07 6.91
N LYS A 75 17.72 17.43 7.43
CA LYS A 75 18.40 18.68 7.09
C LYS A 75 18.78 18.83 5.62
N ASP A 76 18.86 17.72 4.89
CA ASP A 76 19.25 17.70 3.48
C ASP A 76 18.03 17.73 2.54
N ILE A 77 16.80 17.81 3.10
CA ILE A 77 15.57 17.81 2.32
C ILE A 77 15.47 19.06 1.45
N ASN A 78 15.17 18.87 0.18
CA ASN A 78 14.93 19.96 -0.75
C ASN A 78 13.47 20.43 -0.68
N TYR A 79 13.24 21.68 -1.08
CA TYR A 79 11.92 22.26 -1.28
C TYR A 79 11.70 22.58 -2.76
N ILE A 80 10.45 22.60 -3.18
CA ILE A 80 10.06 22.87 -4.57
C ILE A 80 9.72 24.37 -4.67
N SER A 81 10.46 25.13 -5.51
CA SER A 81 10.19 26.54 -5.74
C SER A 81 8.79 26.74 -6.33
N ARG A 82 8.14 27.86 -6.02
CA ARG A 82 6.81 28.19 -6.53
C ARG A 82 6.78 29.33 -7.53
N HIS A 83 7.83 30.15 -7.56
CA HIS A 83 7.89 31.25 -8.49
C HIS A 83 8.05 30.74 -9.92
N LEU A 84 7.28 31.28 -10.86
CA LEU A 84 7.22 30.82 -12.26
C LEU A 84 8.56 30.97 -13.01
N ASP A 85 9.41 31.92 -12.61
CA ASP A 85 10.76 32.10 -13.20
C ASP A 85 11.78 31.08 -12.69
N LEU A 86 11.47 30.31 -11.67
CA LEU A 86 12.38 29.34 -11.08
C LEU A 86 12.13 27.94 -11.68
N LEU A 87 12.35 27.85 -13.00
CA LEU A 87 12.31 26.59 -13.76
C LEU A 87 13.71 26.04 -13.98
N GLY A 88 13.77 24.81 -14.43
CA GLY A 88 15.01 24.09 -14.74
C GLY A 88 15.55 23.34 -13.54
N ASP A 89 15.24 22.05 -13.49
CA ASP A 89 15.77 21.13 -12.49
C ASP A 89 16.72 20.13 -13.16
N PRO A 90 17.95 19.94 -12.63
CA PRO A 90 18.98 19.12 -13.30
C PRO A 90 18.61 17.64 -13.39
N ILE A 91 17.62 17.18 -12.62
CA ILE A 91 17.17 15.78 -12.58
C ILE A 91 15.83 15.60 -13.28
N LEU A 92 14.92 16.58 -13.16
CA LEU A 92 13.56 16.49 -13.69
C LEU A 92 13.37 17.21 -15.03
N GLY A 93 14.36 17.98 -15.48
CA GLY A 93 14.33 18.68 -16.77
C GLY A 93 13.95 20.16 -16.68
N ASP A 94 14.00 20.82 -17.85
CA ASP A 94 13.91 22.27 -17.96
C ASP A 94 12.53 22.85 -17.60
N ASP A 95 11.46 22.08 -17.77
CA ASP A 95 10.09 22.49 -17.46
C ASP A 95 9.72 22.29 -15.98
N ALA A 96 10.56 21.61 -15.22
CA ALA A 96 10.31 21.35 -13.82
C ALA A 96 10.68 22.54 -12.94
N GLN A 97 9.87 22.82 -11.92
CA GLN A 97 10.20 23.80 -10.88
C GLN A 97 11.53 23.42 -10.21
N ARG A 98 12.37 24.40 -9.92
CA ARG A 98 13.67 24.16 -9.30
C ARG A 98 13.53 23.62 -7.87
N ARG A 99 14.37 22.66 -7.50
CA ARG A 99 14.52 22.18 -6.13
C ARG A 99 15.70 22.91 -5.49
N PHE A 100 15.51 23.28 -4.23
CA PHE A 100 16.52 24.04 -3.47
C PHE A 100 16.58 23.61 -2.01
N LEU A 101 17.78 23.69 -1.42
CA LEU A 101 17.95 23.56 0.02
C LEU A 101 17.63 24.90 0.66
N PRO A 102 16.66 24.99 1.59
CA PRO A 102 16.21 26.28 2.13
C PRO A 102 17.25 26.90 3.06
N VAL A 103 17.48 28.20 2.88
CA VAL A 103 18.31 29.03 3.75
C VAL A 103 17.45 29.93 4.65
N LYS A 104 16.22 30.22 4.21
CA LYS A 104 15.27 31.09 4.89
C LYS A 104 13.93 30.42 5.05
N PHE A 105 13.28 30.70 6.18
CA PHE A 105 11.92 30.23 6.47
C PHE A 105 11.03 31.42 6.81
N SER A 106 9.73 31.32 6.52
CA SER A 106 8.73 32.29 6.90
C SER A 106 8.40 32.19 8.40
N GLY A 107 7.65 33.16 8.91
CA GLY A 107 7.15 33.13 10.31
C GLY A 107 6.27 31.92 10.61
N HIS A 108 5.76 31.22 9.60
CA HIS A 108 5.00 29.98 9.71
C HIS A 108 5.85 28.71 9.50
N GLY A 109 7.19 28.85 9.40
CA GLY A 109 8.12 27.74 9.21
C GLY A 109 8.13 27.14 7.79
N MET A 110 7.59 27.84 6.78
CA MET A 110 7.67 27.42 5.39
C MET A 110 8.97 27.91 4.74
N ALA A 111 9.60 27.07 3.91
CA ALA A 111 10.76 27.46 3.15
C ALA A 111 10.44 28.62 2.21
N ILE A 112 11.39 29.54 2.00
CA ILE A 112 11.23 30.69 1.11
C ILE A 112 12.22 30.53 -0.04
N ASP A 113 11.71 30.58 -1.29
CA ASP A 113 12.54 30.50 -2.49
C ASP A 113 13.32 31.81 -2.75
N GLU A 114 14.20 31.79 -3.75
CA GLU A 114 15.05 32.94 -4.13
C GLU A 114 14.24 34.19 -4.54
N ARG A 115 12.98 34.03 -4.90
CA ARG A 115 12.06 35.12 -5.27
C ARG A 115 11.16 35.55 -4.11
N GLY A 116 11.31 34.94 -2.94
CA GLY A 116 10.57 35.29 -1.73
C GLY A 116 9.20 34.63 -1.57
N MET A 117 8.88 33.61 -2.39
CA MET A 117 7.62 32.86 -2.24
C MET A 117 7.75 31.74 -1.21
N GLU A 118 6.70 31.53 -0.42
CA GLU A 118 6.58 30.42 0.49
C GLU A 118 6.38 29.09 -0.26
N CYS A 119 7.21 28.10 0.04
CA CYS A 119 7.27 26.79 -0.61
C CYS A 119 6.94 25.70 0.39
N PRO A 120 5.71 25.15 0.40
CA PRO A 120 5.31 24.09 1.32
C PRO A 120 5.74 22.68 0.87
N ASP A 121 5.96 22.48 -0.43
CA ASP A 121 6.22 21.18 -0.98
C ASP A 121 7.69 20.76 -0.84
N MET A 122 7.92 19.58 -0.28
CA MET A 122 9.23 18.98 -0.07
C MET A 122 9.60 18.01 -1.19
N ALA A 123 10.90 17.81 -1.41
CA ALA A 123 11.43 16.89 -2.41
C ALA A 123 12.66 16.14 -1.89
N CYS A 124 12.85 14.94 -2.42
CA CYS A 124 14.03 14.13 -2.16
C CYS A 124 15.30 14.81 -2.69
N PRO A 125 16.40 14.90 -1.89
CA PRO A 125 17.66 15.47 -2.38
C PRO A 125 18.35 14.64 -3.46
N HIS A 126 17.94 13.37 -3.65
CA HIS A 126 18.57 12.46 -4.62
C HIS A 126 17.84 12.34 -5.94
N CYS A 127 16.51 12.22 -5.92
CA CYS A 127 15.72 12.06 -7.15
C CYS A 127 14.86 13.29 -7.49
N HIS A 128 14.82 14.28 -6.63
CA HIS A 128 14.07 15.53 -6.77
C HIS A 128 12.54 15.37 -6.88
N LEU A 129 12.02 14.14 -6.75
CA LEU A 129 10.58 13.89 -6.72
C LEU A 129 9.97 14.38 -5.40
N LYS A 130 8.73 14.85 -5.50
CA LYS A 130 7.96 15.36 -4.35
C LYS A 130 7.81 14.28 -3.28
N ILE A 131 7.96 14.68 -2.00
CA ILE A 131 7.74 13.83 -0.84
C ILE A 131 6.64 14.47 0.01
N PRO A 132 5.57 13.74 0.38
CA PRO A 132 4.57 14.24 1.31
C PRO A 132 5.17 14.52 2.70
N GLU A 133 4.66 15.55 3.38
CA GLU A 133 5.09 15.90 4.73
C GLU A 133 4.96 14.72 5.71
N SER A 134 3.91 13.93 5.58
CA SER A 134 3.70 12.74 6.43
C SER A 134 4.81 11.70 6.35
N VAL A 135 5.48 11.55 5.19
CA VAL A 135 6.63 10.63 5.04
C VAL A 135 7.83 11.11 5.87
N VAL A 136 7.90 12.41 6.13
CA VAL A 136 8.91 12.98 7.02
C VAL A 136 8.56 12.73 8.49
N ASP A 137 7.28 12.78 8.84
CA ASP A 137 6.82 12.75 10.23
C ASP A 137 6.54 11.35 10.76
N LEU A 138 5.99 10.48 9.95
CA LEU A 138 5.49 9.18 10.34
C LEU A 138 6.36 8.05 9.76
N PRO A 139 6.44 6.90 10.46
CA PRO A 139 7.06 5.71 9.90
C PRO A 139 6.30 5.26 8.64
N CYS A 140 7.02 4.59 7.73
CA CYS A 140 6.46 4.05 6.50
C CYS A 140 6.46 2.52 6.54
N SER A 141 5.37 1.91 6.09
CA SER A 141 5.29 0.48 5.78
C SER A 141 5.08 0.30 4.28
N ILE A 142 5.95 -0.47 3.65
CA ILE A 142 5.99 -0.67 2.20
C ILE A 142 5.44 -2.05 1.88
N PHE A 143 4.38 -2.13 1.09
CA PHE A 143 3.85 -3.40 0.58
C PHE A 143 3.90 -3.41 -0.95
N SER A 144 4.43 -4.48 -1.50
CA SER A 144 4.59 -4.63 -2.94
C SER A 144 3.67 -5.68 -3.50
N ILE A 145 2.99 -5.35 -4.60
CA ILE A 145 2.11 -6.27 -5.31
C ILE A 145 2.81 -6.73 -6.59
N VAL A 146 2.98 -8.04 -6.72
CA VAL A 146 3.69 -8.68 -7.83
C VAL A 146 2.79 -9.73 -8.47
N GLY A 147 2.91 -9.94 -9.76
CA GLY A 147 2.17 -11.00 -10.46
C GLY A 147 2.26 -10.84 -11.96
N ALA A 148 1.79 -11.85 -12.69
CA ALA A 148 1.88 -11.92 -14.14
C ALA A 148 1.18 -10.72 -14.84
N PRO A 149 1.58 -10.38 -16.08
CA PRO A 149 0.83 -9.43 -16.90
C PRO A 149 -0.65 -9.87 -17.03
N SER A 150 -1.57 -8.93 -16.91
CA SER A 150 -3.02 -9.17 -17.06
C SER A 150 -3.63 -10.18 -16.07
N CYS A 151 -2.98 -10.48 -14.94
CA CYS A 151 -3.58 -11.32 -13.88
C CYS A 151 -4.62 -10.59 -13.01
N GLY A 152 -4.87 -9.30 -13.27
CA GLY A 152 -5.89 -8.52 -12.57
C GLY A 152 -5.38 -7.74 -11.35
N LYS A 153 -4.06 -7.48 -11.24
CA LYS A 153 -3.46 -6.74 -10.11
C LYS A 153 -4.15 -5.41 -9.81
N SER A 154 -4.35 -4.56 -10.82
CA SER A 154 -4.96 -3.24 -10.62
C SER A 154 -6.41 -3.33 -10.15
N TYR A 155 -7.18 -4.31 -10.65
CA TYR A 155 -8.51 -4.60 -10.13
C TYR A 155 -8.46 -5.09 -8.67
N LEU A 156 -7.56 -6.01 -8.36
CA LEU A 156 -7.37 -6.51 -6.99
C LEU A 156 -6.98 -5.37 -6.06
N LEU A 157 -6.00 -4.55 -6.44
CA LEU A 157 -5.54 -3.41 -5.64
C LEU A 157 -6.67 -2.42 -5.37
N THR A 158 -7.43 -2.05 -6.40
CA THR A 158 -8.55 -1.11 -6.26
C THR A 158 -9.65 -1.66 -5.36
N THR A 159 -10.07 -2.93 -5.58
CA THR A 159 -11.10 -3.57 -4.74
C THR A 159 -10.61 -3.82 -3.32
N MET A 160 -9.36 -4.18 -3.13
CA MET A 160 -8.71 -4.34 -1.83
C MET A 160 -8.76 -3.03 -1.04
N LEU A 161 -8.28 -1.93 -1.61
CA LEU A 161 -8.28 -0.63 -0.95
C LEU A 161 -9.70 -0.16 -0.62
N TRP A 162 -10.64 -0.34 -1.56
CA TRP A 162 -12.05 -0.01 -1.33
C TRP A 162 -12.65 -0.77 -0.14
N GLN A 163 -12.36 -2.06 -0.01
CA GLN A 163 -12.84 -2.86 1.13
C GLN A 163 -12.08 -2.52 2.42
N VAL A 164 -10.78 -2.30 2.36
CA VAL A 164 -9.96 -1.90 3.52
C VAL A 164 -10.44 -0.56 4.10
N ARG A 165 -10.74 0.44 3.24
CA ARG A 165 -11.30 1.73 3.68
C ARG A 165 -12.66 1.61 4.37
N LYS A 166 -13.41 0.53 4.13
CA LYS A 166 -14.68 0.22 4.83
C LYS A 166 -14.44 -0.60 6.10
N CYS A 167 -13.56 -1.58 6.02
CA CYS A 167 -13.31 -2.55 7.07
C CYS A 167 -12.58 -1.91 8.27
N LEU A 168 -11.51 -1.17 8.02
CA LEU A 168 -10.69 -0.57 9.07
C LEU A 168 -11.47 0.36 10.01
N PRO A 169 -12.28 1.33 9.52
CA PRO A 169 -13.05 2.21 10.41
C PRO A 169 -14.17 1.51 11.15
N LYS A 170 -14.70 0.43 10.59
CA LYS A 170 -15.85 -0.29 11.14
C LYS A 170 -15.48 -1.30 12.23
N TYR A 171 -14.34 -1.98 12.04
CA TYR A 171 -13.97 -3.11 12.88
C TYR A 171 -12.71 -2.88 13.71
N PHE A 172 -11.80 -2.01 13.25
CA PHE A 172 -10.48 -1.85 13.88
C PHE A 172 -10.20 -0.43 14.37
N GLU A 173 -11.17 0.46 14.27
CA GLU A 173 -11.04 1.87 14.69
C GLU A 173 -9.85 2.60 14.06
N PHE A 174 -9.50 2.26 12.81
CA PHE A 174 -8.52 2.97 12.00
C PHE A 174 -9.17 3.66 10.80
N ASN A 175 -8.57 4.75 10.34
CA ASN A 175 -8.84 5.35 9.03
C ASN A 175 -7.66 5.11 8.11
N LEU A 176 -7.93 4.85 6.82
CA LEU A 176 -6.96 4.82 5.74
C LEU A 176 -7.33 5.91 4.73
N GLY A 177 -6.63 7.04 4.82
CA GLY A 177 -6.87 8.22 3.98
C GLY A 177 -5.74 8.48 3.00
N ASP A 178 -6.01 9.29 1.97
CA ASP A 178 -4.96 9.77 1.08
C ASP A 178 -4.10 10.80 1.80
N VAL A 179 -2.79 10.68 1.67
CA VAL A 179 -1.86 11.69 2.19
C VAL A 179 -1.88 12.93 1.31
N ASP A 180 -1.86 12.72 0.01
CA ASP A 180 -1.99 13.73 -1.04
C ASP A 180 -2.65 13.05 -2.25
N ALA A 181 -3.78 13.57 -2.69
CA ALA A 181 -4.57 13.00 -3.78
C ALA A 181 -3.78 12.86 -5.09
N SER A 182 -2.73 13.65 -5.30
CA SER A 182 -1.90 13.57 -6.50
C SER A 182 -1.12 12.26 -6.61
N PHE A 183 -0.75 11.63 -5.48
CA PHE A 183 -0.09 10.31 -5.47
C PHE A 183 -1.06 9.18 -5.82
N ASN A 184 -2.31 9.31 -5.41
CA ASN A 184 -3.31 8.25 -5.50
C ASN A 184 -4.33 8.49 -6.65
N SER A 185 -4.07 9.45 -7.54
CA SER A 185 -5.00 9.87 -8.60
C SER A 185 -5.51 8.71 -9.46
N VAL A 186 -4.63 7.77 -9.83
CA VAL A 186 -4.98 6.59 -10.61
C VAL A 186 -5.93 5.66 -9.86
N ILE A 187 -5.66 5.41 -8.57
CA ILE A 187 -6.53 4.57 -7.73
C ILE A 187 -7.88 5.25 -7.51
N ASN A 188 -7.89 6.56 -7.27
CA ASN A 188 -9.12 7.33 -7.07
C ASN A 188 -9.99 7.33 -8.35
N GLU A 189 -9.37 7.39 -9.54
CA GLU A 189 -10.06 7.21 -10.80
C GLU A 189 -10.66 5.80 -10.93
N TYR A 190 -9.90 4.77 -10.60
CA TYR A 190 -10.36 3.38 -10.65
C TYR A 190 -11.49 3.10 -9.66
N GLU A 191 -11.38 3.60 -8.42
CA GLU A 191 -12.48 3.52 -7.44
C GLU A 191 -13.74 4.23 -7.94
N SER A 192 -13.58 5.39 -8.60
CA SER A 192 -14.70 6.12 -9.17
C SER A 192 -15.39 5.34 -10.30
N LEU A 193 -14.61 4.69 -11.17
CA LEU A 193 -15.14 3.87 -12.26
C LEU A 193 -15.87 2.63 -11.75
N LEU A 194 -15.34 1.95 -10.72
CA LEU A 194 -15.88 0.68 -10.24
C LEU A 194 -16.99 0.85 -9.19
N PHE A 195 -16.93 1.87 -8.34
CA PHE A 195 -17.78 1.93 -7.14
C PHE A 195 -18.59 3.23 -7.00
N MET A 196 -18.24 4.29 -7.74
CA MET A 196 -18.93 5.59 -7.70
C MET A 196 -19.52 5.97 -9.06
N ASN A 197 -19.72 4.99 -9.94
CA ASN A 197 -20.24 5.22 -11.29
C ASN A 197 -21.73 5.60 -11.25
N ASN A 198 -22.09 6.68 -11.93
CA ASN A 198 -23.49 7.15 -12.05
C ASN A 198 -24.39 6.15 -12.81
N ASN A 199 -23.81 5.25 -13.61
CA ASN A 199 -24.52 4.17 -14.28
C ASN A 199 -23.88 2.82 -13.92
N PRO A 200 -24.22 2.27 -12.74
CA PRO A 200 -23.56 1.06 -12.21
C PRO A 200 -23.87 -0.21 -13.02
N ASP A 201 -24.86 -0.19 -13.89
CA ASP A 201 -25.22 -1.33 -14.74
C ASP A 201 -24.48 -1.32 -16.11
N ARG A 202 -23.77 -0.23 -16.40
CA ARG A 202 -22.94 -0.16 -17.61
C ARG A 202 -21.63 -0.91 -17.40
N ILE A 203 -21.25 -1.73 -18.38
CA ILE A 203 -19.95 -2.42 -18.37
C ILE A 203 -18.82 -1.38 -18.45
N VAL A 204 -17.86 -1.47 -17.52
CA VAL A 204 -16.65 -0.67 -17.48
C VAL A 204 -15.41 -1.53 -17.49
N ALA A 205 -14.29 -1.00 -17.97
CA ALA A 205 -12.99 -1.63 -17.87
C ALA A 205 -11.97 -0.61 -17.35
N LEU A 206 -11.10 -1.04 -16.46
CA LEU A 206 -9.96 -0.22 -16.06
C LEU A 206 -8.98 -0.07 -17.22
N PRO A 207 -8.38 1.10 -17.41
CA PRO A 207 -7.28 1.27 -18.34
C PRO A 207 -6.17 0.26 -18.06
N LYS A 208 -5.53 -0.24 -19.10
CA LYS A 208 -4.40 -1.15 -18.94
C LYS A 208 -3.22 -0.40 -18.31
N THR A 209 -2.59 -0.99 -17.30
CA THR A 209 -1.34 -0.48 -16.72
C THR A 209 -0.27 -0.51 -17.81
N GLU A 210 0.22 0.66 -18.21
CA GLU A 210 1.26 0.78 -19.22
C GLU A 210 2.65 0.72 -18.56
N LEU A 211 3.61 0.07 -19.24
CA LEU A 211 5.02 -0.02 -18.80
C LEU A 211 5.67 1.36 -18.67
N GLN A 212 5.28 2.30 -19.54
CA GLN A 212 5.76 3.67 -19.59
C GLN A 212 4.56 4.60 -19.70
N GLY A 213 4.10 5.09 -18.56
CA GLY A 213 3.00 6.03 -18.51
C GLY A 213 3.12 6.92 -17.28
N SER A 214 2.79 8.21 -17.41
CA SER A 214 2.86 9.19 -16.32
C SER A 214 2.03 8.83 -15.09
N GLY A 215 1.16 7.81 -15.18
CA GLY A 215 0.35 7.29 -14.08
C GLY A 215 1.12 6.38 -13.11
N TYR A 216 2.11 5.62 -13.60
CA TYR A 216 2.77 4.54 -12.84
C TYR A 216 4.28 4.70 -12.67
N THR A 217 4.93 5.52 -13.49
CA THR A 217 6.36 5.78 -13.42
C THR A 217 6.65 7.27 -13.47
N ASN A 218 7.75 7.65 -12.82
CA ASN A 218 8.36 8.96 -12.94
C ASN A 218 9.69 8.79 -13.67
N GLN A 219 9.86 9.44 -14.80
CA GLN A 219 11.14 9.49 -15.50
C GLN A 219 12.00 10.60 -14.94
N ILE A 220 13.23 10.26 -14.58
CA ILE A 220 14.22 11.21 -14.05
C ILE A 220 15.58 11.01 -14.75
N MET A 221 16.42 12.02 -14.73
CA MET A 221 17.79 11.93 -15.21
C MET A 221 18.75 11.56 -14.06
N MET A 222 19.38 10.38 -14.14
CA MET A 222 20.40 9.96 -13.17
C MET A 222 21.72 9.72 -13.91
N ASN A 223 22.78 10.42 -13.51
CA ASN A 223 24.10 10.32 -14.13
C ASN A 223 24.09 10.51 -15.67
N GLY A 224 23.20 11.38 -16.17
CA GLY A 224 23.04 11.67 -17.60
C GLY A 224 22.20 10.65 -18.38
N PHE A 225 21.59 9.67 -17.72
CA PHE A 225 20.71 8.68 -18.34
C PHE A 225 19.28 8.80 -17.82
N PRO A 226 18.26 8.62 -18.67
CA PRO A 226 16.87 8.54 -18.22
C PRO A 226 16.66 7.23 -17.43
N VAL A 227 16.04 7.34 -16.27
CA VAL A 227 15.71 6.24 -15.38
C VAL A 227 14.23 6.32 -15.01
N ASP A 228 13.53 5.20 -15.12
CA ASP A 228 12.14 5.08 -14.72
C ASP A 228 12.04 4.60 -13.27
N LEU A 229 11.45 5.41 -12.40
CA LEU A 229 11.13 5.06 -11.02
C LEU A 229 9.63 4.75 -10.88
N PRO A 230 9.21 3.72 -10.15
CA PRO A 230 7.82 3.45 -9.93
C PRO A 230 7.20 4.55 -9.08
N LYS A 231 5.94 4.86 -9.37
CA LYS A 231 5.16 5.83 -8.62
C LYS A 231 4.48 5.12 -7.44
N PRO A 232 4.75 5.54 -6.20
CA PRO A 232 4.10 4.97 -5.03
C PRO A 232 2.67 5.48 -4.90
N PHE A 233 1.76 4.63 -4.41
CA PHE A 233 0.51 5.05 -3.78
C PHE A 233 0.76 5.22 -2.29
N ILE A 234 0.40 6.38 -1.73
CA ILE A 234 0.73 6.73 -0.34
C ILE A 234 -0.53 7.06 0.43
N PHE A 235 -0.78 6.29 1.49
CA PHE A 235 -1.93 6.44 2.37
C PHE A 235 -1.46 6.69 3.80
N ALA A 236 -2.24 7.45 4.56
CA ALA A 236 -2.06 7.59 6.01
C ALA A 236 -2.98 6.61 6.73
N LEU A 237 -2.41 5.74 7.55
CA LEU A 237 -3.13 4.92 8.51
C LEU A 237 -3.13 5.65 9.85
N THR A 238 -4.33 6.03 10.32
CA THR A 238 -4.48 6.82 11.56
C THR A 238 -5.53 6.17 12.47
N PRO A 239 -5.22 5.95 13.77
CA PRO A 239 -6.21 5.44 14.70
C PRO A 239 -7.28 6.49 14.99
N LYS A 240 -8.53 6.07 15.11
CA LYS A 240 -9.63 6.90 15.60
C LYS A 240 -9.52 7.07 17.12
N THR A 241 -10.15 8.10 17.66
CA THR A 241 -10.17 8.36 19.10
C THR A 241 -10.78 7.20 19.92
N ALA A 242 -11.63 6.39 19.30
CA ALA A 242 -12.21 5.20 19.91
C ALA A 242 -11.26 3.98 19.94
N HIS A 243 -10.09 4.06 19.28
CA HIS A 243 -9.14 2.95 19.26
C HIS A 243 -8.60 2.65 20.68
N PRO A 244 -8.57 1.38 21.15
CA PRO A 244 -8.18 1.04 22.53
C PRO A 244 -6.80 1.56 22.95
N ARG A 245 -5.84 1.65 22.03
CA ARG A 245 -4.49 2.17 22.27
C ARG A 245 -4.30 3.64 21.87
N TYR A 246 -5.37 4.41 21.63
CA TYR A 246 -5.26 5.79 21.16
C TYR A 246 -4.46 6.68 22.12
N GLU A 247 -4.78 6.62 23.43
CA GLU A 247 -4.11 7.44 24.44
C GLU A 247 -2.68 6.95 24.77
N SER A 248 -2.45 5.63 24.72
CA SER A 248 -1.19 5.02 25.17
C SER A 248 -0.16 4.83 24.05
N GLY A 249 -0.58 4.71 22.79
CA GLY A 249 0.28 4.28 21.69
C GLY A 249 -0.04 4.89 20.34
N ARG A 250 -0.70 6.05 20.27
CA ARG A 250 -1.08 6.69 19.01
C ARG A 250 0.09 6.81 18.03
N LYS A 251 1.25 7.28 18.50
CA LYS A 251 2.44 7.51 17.65
C LYS A 251 3.02 6.22 17.05
N GLU A 252 2.82 5.08 17.71
CA GLU A 252 3.25 3.78 17.23
C GLU A 252 2.30 3.20 16.19
N LEU A 253 1.03 3.62 16.25
CA LEU A 253 -0.03 3.18 15.36
C LEU A 253 -0.11 4.01 14.06
N GLU A 254 0.18 5.31 14.15
CA GLU A 254 0.17 6.21 12.99
C GLU A 254 1.34 5.92 12.06
N ARG A 255 1.02 5.66 10.77
CA ARG A 255 2.06 5.45 9.75
C ARG A 255 1.57 5.70 8.34
N ASN A 256 2.53 5.86 7.44
CA ASN A 256 2.23 5.84 6.02
C ASN A 256 2.26 4.39 5.52
N ILE A 257 1.27 4.05 4.71
CA ILE A 257 1.24 2.81 3.94
C ILE A 257 1.60 3.16 2.50
N ILE A 258 2.67 2.56 2.01
CA ILE A 258 3.17 2.78 0.65
C ILE A 258 2.95 1.51 -0.15
N LEU A 259 2.21 1.63 -1.25
CA LEU A 259 1.90 0.51 -2.14
C LEU A 259 2.51 0.76 -3.52
N TYR A 260 3.04 -0.30 -4.14
CA TYR A 260 3.52 -0.27 -5.53
C TYR A 260 2.74 -1.29 -6.34
N ASP A 261 2.13 -0.83 -7.45
CA ASP A 261 1.55 -1.68 -8.50
C ASP A 261 2.51 -1.72 -9.69
N ASN A 262 3.19 -2.83 -9.84
CA ASN A 262 4.13 -3.00 -10.94
C ASN A 262 3.48 -3.70 -12.12
N ALA A 263 3.77 -3.22 -13.32
CA ALA A 263 3.48 -3.96 -14.52
C ALA A 263 4.20 -5.33 -14.47
N GLY A 264 3.45 -6.41 -14.72
CA GLY A 264 3.99 -7.77 -14.65
C GLY A 264 5.14 -8.02 -15.64
N GLU A 265 5.20 -7.23 -16.70
CA GLU A 265 6.23 -7.24 -17.73
C GLU A 265 7.63 -6.90 -17.17
N HIS A 266 7.70 -6.12 -16.08
CA HIS A 266 8.98 -5.82 -15.41
C HIS A 266 9.67 -7.06 -14.83
N PHE A 267 8.94 -8.14 -14.59
CA PHE A 267 9.45 -9.39 -14.03
C PHE A 267 9.74 -10.45 -15.10
N GLN A 268 9.63 -10.12 -16.38
CA GLN A 268 10.02 -11.07 -17.42
C GLN A 268 11.54 -11.21 -17.46
N PRO A 269 12.07 -12.43 -17.61
CA PRO A 269 13.50 -12.68 -17.74
C PRO A 269 14.11 -11.86 -18.89
N GLY A 270 15.25 -11.24 -18.66
CA GLY A 270 15.94 -10.40 -19.65
C GLY A 270 15.50 -8.93 -19.71
N HIS A 271 14.48 -8.52 -18.97
CA HIS A 271 14.05 -7.12 -18.86
C HIS A 271 14.76 -6.34 -17.73
N GLU A 272 15.74 -6.95 -17.06
CA GLU A 272 16.59 -6.25 -16.11
C GLU A 272 17.55 -5.33 -16.87
N SER A 273 17.42 -4.02 -16.70
CA SER A 273 18.38 -3.04 -17.20
C SER A 273 18.84 -2.14 -16.06
N VAL A 274 20.06 -1.63 -16.17
CA VAL A 274 20.63 -0.69 -15.19
C VAL A 274 19.76 0.56 -15.04
N ASN A 275 18.99 0.87 -16.07
CA ASN A 275 18.09 2.04 -16.11
C ASN A 275 16.67 1.75 -15.62
N ASN A 276 16.33 0.48 -15.36
CA ASN A 276 15.00 0.11 -14.88
C ASN A 276 15.07 -0.27 -13.40
N LEU A 277 14.88 0.71 -12.53
CA LEU A 277 14.84 0.53 -11.09
C LEU A 277 13.42 0.19 -10.57
N ALA A 278 12.48 -0.07 -11.49
CA ALA A 278 11.07 -0.23 -11.15
C ALA A 278 10.76 -1.36 -10.13
N THR A 279 11.69 -2.30 -9.94
CA THR A 279 11.52 -3.44 -9.03
C THR A 279 12.36 -3.36 -7.76
N ASN A 280 13.18 -2.31 -7.60
CA ASN A 280 14.07 -2.20 -6.43
C ASN A 280 13.31 -2.02 -5.11
N HIS A 281 12.07 -1.48 -5.14
CA HIS A 281 11.22 -1.35 -3.95
C HIS A 281 10.98 -2.69 -3.23
N LEU A 282 11.04 -3.82 -3.95
CA LEU A 282 10.86 -5.15 -3.36
C LEU A 282 11.87 -5.45 -2.25
N ALA A 283 13.09 -4.94 -2.37
CA ALA A 283 14.12 -5.12 -1.35
C ALA A 283 13.83 -4.33 -0.06
N PHE A 284 13.00 -3.29 -0.17
CA PHE A 284 12.60 -2.42 0.93
C PHE A 284 11.17 -2.70 1.42
N SER A 285 10.53 -3.75 0.86
CA SER A 285 9.16 -4.09 1.22
C SER A 285 9.09 -4.80 2.57
N ASP A 286 8.17 -4.33 3.42
CA ASP A 286 7.82 -4.97 4.69
C ASP A 286 6.91 -6.19 4.48
N GLY A 287 6.42 -6.38 3.26
CA GLY A 287 5.64 -7.55 2.86
C GLY A 287 5.37 -7.57 1.36
N ILE A 288 5.22 -8.77 0.81
CA ILE A 288 4.96 -8.98 -0.62
C ILE A 288 3.64 -9.72 -0.79
N ILE A 289 2.78 -9.21 -1.68
CA ILE A 289 1.58 -9.90 -2.16
C ILE A 289 1.88 -10.40 -3.57
N PHE A 290 2.03 -11.71 -3.71
CA PHE A 290 2.19 -12.34 -5.03
C PHE A 290 0.83 -12.78 -5.55
N VAL A 291 0.40 -12.22 -6.67
CA VAL A 291 -0.89 -12.50 -7.30
C VAL A 291 -0.72 -13.68 -8.27
N TYR A 292 -1.19 -14.84 -7.86
CA TYR A 292 -1.23 -16.04 -8.67
C TYR A 292 -2.56 -16.15 -9.41
N ASP A 293 -2.52 -16.24 -10.74
CA ASP A 293 -3.71 -16.32 -11.59
C ASP A 293 -3.94 -17.79 -12.06
N PRO A 294 -4.92 -18.49 -11.53
CA PRO A 294 -5.18 -19.89 -11.88
C PRO A 294 -5.54 -20.09 -13.36
N LEU A 295 -6.18 -19.09 -13.98
CA LEU A 295 -6.55 -19.16 -15.41
C LEU A 295 -5.34 -19.02 -16.34
N ARG A 296 -4.18 -18.64 -15.82
CA ARG A 296 -2.91 -18.49 -16.55
C ARG A 296 -1.94 -19.65 -16.30
N ASP A 297 -2.34 -20.67 -15.54
CA ASP A 297 -1.60 -21.90 -15.33
C ASP A 297 -2.37 -23.08 -15.91
N ASN A 298 -1.81 -23.74 -16.93
CA ASN A 298 -2.46 -24.85 -17.62
C ASN A 298 -2.88 -25.99 -16.69
N ARG A 299 -2.14 -26.20 -15.58
CA ARG A 299 -2.45 -27.26 -14.61
C ARG A 299 -3.67 -26.92 -13.76
N MET A 300 -3.90 -25.63 -13.51
CA MET A 300 -5.05 -25.13 -12.77
C MET A 300 -6.31 -25.01 -13.63
N GLN A 301 -6.16 -24.88 -14.95
CA GLN A 301 -7.29 -24.68 -15.87
C GLN A 301 -8.32 -25.81 -15.82
N ASP A 302 -7.91 -27.05 -15.54
CA ASP A 302 -8.86 -28.18 -15.42
C ASP A 302 -9.79 -28.06 -14.21
N PHE A 303 -9.39 -27.28 -13.21
CA PHE A 303 -10.17 -26.99 -12.01
C PHE A 303 -11.00 -25.70 -12.14
N CYS A 304 -10.78 -24.89 -13.18
CA CYS A 304 -11.46 -23.63 -13.39
C CYS A 304 -12.81 -23.81 -14.09
N ASP A 305 -13.72 -22.87 -13.84
CA ASP A 305 -14.97 -22.78 -14.59
C ASP A 305 -14.68 -22.50 -16.07
N LYS A 306 -15.00 -23.49 -16.91
CA LYS A 306 -14.79 -23.45 -18.38
C LYS A 306 -15.71 -22.46 -19.10
N THR A 307 -16.71 -21.92 -18.40
CA THR A 307 -17.63 -20.90 -18.94
C THR A 307 -17.10 -19.48 -18.76
N ASP A 308 -16.04 -19.29 -17.92
CA ASP A 308 -15.42 -17.98 -17.73
C ASP A 308 -14.82 -17.46 -19.05
N PRO A 309 -15.10 -16.22 -19.46
CA PRO A 309 -14.54 -15.62 -20.67
C PRO A 309 -13.01 -15.56 -20.71
N GLN A 310 -12.35 -15.70 -19.56
CA GLN A 310 -10.89 -15.71 -19.43
C GLN A 310 -10.28 -17.11 -19.49
N TYR A 311 -11.09 -18.18 -19.53
CA TYR A 311 -10.64 -19.58 -19.46
C TYR A 311 -9.58 -19.96 -20.52
N ARG A 312 -9.61 -19.34 -21.69
CA ARG A 312 -8.69 -19.63 -22.81
C ARG A 312 -7.54 -18.62 -22.93
N GLN A 313 -7.18 -17.94 -21.86
CA GLN A 313 -6.01 -17.04 -21.91
C GLN A 313 -4.71 -17.85 -22.02
N GLU A 314 -3.73 -17.28 -22.73
CA GLU A 314 -2.41 -17.89 -22.83
C GLU A 314 -1.80 -18.11 -21.45
N ALA A 315 -1.20 -19.28 -21.22
CA ALA A 315 -0.49 -19.59 -20.01
C ALA A 315 0.73 -18.68 -19.83
N VAL A 316 1.04 -18.38 -18.58
CA VAL A 316 2.24 -17.64 -18.20
C VAL A 316 3.02 -18.48 -17.21
N ASN A 317 4.31 -18.59 -17.39
CA ASN A 317 5.17 -19.26 -16.42
C ASN A 317 5.30 -18.42 -15.15
N GLN A 318 4.31 -18.54 -14.25
CA GLN A 318 4.26 -17.79 -13.00
C GLN A 318 5.36 -18.21 -12.03
N LEU A 319 5.84 -19.46 -12.12
CA LEU A 319 6.99 -19.93 -11.33
C LEU A 319 8.27 -19.21 -11.75
N ALA A 320 8.53 -19.04 -13.05
CA ALA A 320 9.69 -18.30 -13.53
C ALA A 320 9.63 -16.82 -13.07
N LEU A 321 8.45 -16.22 -13.13
CA LEU A 321 8.22 -14.86 -12.64
C LEU A 321 8.46 -14.75 -11.13
N PHE A 322 8.03 -15.75 -10.36
CA PHE A 322 8.28 -15.83 -8.92
C PHE A 322 9.79 -15.93 -8.62
N HIS A 323 10.51 -16.81 -9.34
CA HIS A 323 11.96 -16.94 -9.18
C HIS A 323 12.71 -15.67 -9.53
N GLU A 324 12.27 -14.95 -10.56
CA GLU A 324 12.86 -13.65 -10.92
C GLU A 324 12.65 -12.61 -9.81
N MET A 325 11.43 -12.51 -9.28
CA MET A 325 11.13 -11.68 -8.12
C MET A 325 12.02 -12.04 -6.93
N ALA A 326 12.07 -13.31 -6.55
CA ALA A 326 12.87 -13.78 -5.42
C ALA A 326 14.36 -13.51 -5.59
N SER A 327 14.89 -13.69 -6.82
CA SER A 327 16.27 -13.37 -7.18
C SER A 327 16.58 -11.89 -6.98
N ARG A 328 15.69 -11.00 -7.45
CA ARG A 328 15.86 -9.55 -7.29
C ARG A 328 15.80 -9.12 -5.84
N VAL A 329 14.85 -9.63 -5.07
CA VAL A 329 14.80 -9.37 -3.63
C VAL A 329 16.12 -9.74 -2.97
N ARG A 330 16.62 -10.95 -3.18
CA ARG A 330 17.89 -11.39 -2.59
C ARG A 330 19.07 -10.52 -3.02
N LYS A 331 19.15 -10.20 -4.32
CA LYS A 331 20.24 -9.38 -4.89
C LYS A 331 20.30 -7.99 -4.26
N PHE A 332 19.16 -7.31 -4.14
CA PHE A 332 19.10 -5.94 -3.65
C PHE A 332 19.03 -5.83 -2.12
N SER A 333 18.54 -6.87 -1.42
CA SER A 333 18.55 -6.91 0.07
C SER A 333 19.84 -7.52 0.63
N GLY A 334 20.74 -8.04 -0.19
CA GLY A 334 21.96 -8.70 0.26
C GLY A 334 21.74 -10.02 1.02
N ILE A 335 20.55 -10.63 0.89
CA ILE A 335 20.21 -11.90 1.54
C ILE A 335 20.96 -13.02 0.84
N GLN A 336 21.66 -13.89 1.62
CA GLN A 336 22.36 -15.04 1.07
C GLN A 336 21.39 -16.06 0.44
N ALA A 337 21.88 -16.87 -0.49
CA ALA A 337 21.05 -17.86 -1.18
C ALA A 337 20.44 -18.92 -0.22
N SER A 338 21.14 -19.20 0.89
CA SER A 338 20.71 -20.13 1.95
C SER A 338 19.64 -19.55 2.88
N ASP A 339 19.54 -18.22 2.95
CA ASP A 339 18.69 -17.55 3.94
C ASP A 339 17.32 -17.28 3.37
N LYS A 340 16.31 -17.33 4.22
CA LYS A 340 14.94 -16.98 3.87
C LYS A 340 14.69 -15.49 4.04
N TYR A 341 13.82 -14.97 3.21
CA TYR A 341 13.27 -13.62 3.35
C TYR A 341 12.41 -13.56 4.62
N ARG A 342 12.71 -12.63 5.50
CA ARG A 342 12.08 -12.56 6.84
C ARG A 342 10.68 -11.95 6.81
N GLN A 343 10.44 -11.07 5.85
CA GLN A 343 9.14 -10.42 5.72
C GLN A 343 8.08 -11.38 5.15
N PRO A 344 6.80 -11.21 5.50
CA PRO A 344 5.76 -12.11 5.05
C PRO A 344 5.54 -12.07 3.54
N LEU A 345 5.33 -13.24 2.96
CA LEU A 345 4.86 -13.46 1.61
C LEU A 345 3.40 -13.93 1.65
N ILE A 346 2.51 -13.19 1.02
CA ILE A 346 1.13 -13.61 0.83
C ILE A 346 0.90 -13.95 -0.62
N VAL A 347 0.65 -15.22 -0.91
CA VAL A 347 0.26 -15.70 -2.24
C VAL A 347 -1.25 -15.55 -2.36
N ALA A 348 -1.68 -14.50 -3.05
CA ALA A 348 -3.09 -14.24 -3.32
C ALA A 348 -3.51 -15.04 -4.57
N ILE A 349 -4.30 -16.10 -4.37
CA ILE A 349 -4.89 -16.87 -5.48
C ILE A 349 -6.06 -16.06 -6.01
N ALA A 350 -5.80 -15.33 -7.09
CA ALA A 350 -6.76 -14.42 -7.70
C ALA A 350 -7.87 -15.16 -8.45
N LYS A 351 -8.97 -14.46 -8.73
CA LYS A 351 -10.11 -15.02 -9.47
C LYS A 351 -10.60 -16.34 -8.86
N PHE A 352 -10.57 -16.44 -7.53
CA PHE A 352 -10.89 -17.68 -6.84
C PHE A 352 -12.35 -18.11 -7.00
N ASP A 353 -13.22 -17.22 -7.45
CA ASP A 353 -14.59 -17.50 -7.86
C ASP A 353 -14.67 -18.60 -8.92
N VAL A 354 -13.69 -18.71 -9.85
CA VAL A 354 -13.64 -19.76 -10.88
C VAL A 354 -13.19 -21.12 -10.35
N LEU A 355 -12.60 -21.18 -9.14
CA LEU A 355 -12.08 -22.39 -8.50
C LEU A 355 -12.93 -22.87 -7.32
N ARG A 356 -13.84 -22.05 -6.83
CA ARG A 356 -14.56 -22.24 -5.55
C ARG A 356 -15.22 -23.61 -5.46
N GLU A 357 -15.96 -24.03 -6.49
CA GLU A 357 -16.65 -25.30 -6.51
C GLU A 357 -15.70 -26.49 -6.59
N SER A 358 -14.73 -26.46 -7.50
CA SER A 358 -13.80 -27.56 -7.74
C SER A 358 -12.84 -27.80 -6.58
N MET A 359 -12.42 -26.73 -5.88
CA MET A 359 -11.54 -26.85 -4.71
C MET A 359 -12.29 -27.25 -3.43
N GLY A 360 -13.62 -27.07 -3.39
CA GLY A 360 -14.41 -27.34 -2.19
C GLY A 360 -14.05 -26.44 -1.00
N ILE A 361 -13.51 -25.24 -1.27
CA ILE A 361 -13.13 -24.24 -0.28
C ILE A 361 -14.06 -23.03 -0.48
N ASP A 362 -14.82 -22.67 0.54
CA ASP A 362 -15.71 -21.52 0.51
C ASP A 362 -15.30 -20.44 1.51
N PRO A 363 -14.43 -19.51 1.12
CA PRO A 363 -13.98 -18.43 2.02
C PRO A 363 -15.13 -17.52 2.47
N ALA A 364 -16.22 -17.45 1.69
CA ALA A 364 -17.36 -16.60 2.04
C ALA A 364 -18.25 -17.20 3.14
N ALA A 365 -18.20 -18.51 3.36
CA ALA A 365 -18.91 -19.18 4.44
C ALA A 365 -18.21 -18.98 5.79
N ASP A 366 -16.87 -18.85 5.77
CA ASP A 366 -16.05 -18.69 6.97
C ASP A 366 -15.57 -17.23 7.08
N GLY A 367 -15.99 -16.54 8.13
CA GLY A 367 -15.60 -15.16 8.37
C GLY A 367 -14.14 -15.07 8.86
N TYR A 368 -13.34 -14.19 8.24
CA TYR A 368 -11.98 -13.89 8.71
C TYR A 368 -11.95 -12.91 9.90
N LEU A 369 -13.11 -12.46 10.39
CA LEU A 369 -13.26 -11.58 11.54
C LEU A 369 -13.99 -12.29 12.67
N LYS A 370 -13.53 -12.06 13.89
CA LYS A 370 -14.14 -12.56 15.11
C LYS A 370 -14.26 -11.42 16.12
N TYR A 371 -15.37 -11.38 16.85
CA TYR A 371 -15.52 -10.47 17.96
C TYR A 371 -14.91 -11.11 19.21
N ASP A 372 -13.96 -10.43 19.84
CA ASP A 372 -13.33 -10.83 21.10
C ASP A 372 -14.17 -10.27 22.26
N GLU A 373 -14.98 -11.13 22.90
CA GLU A 373 -15.86 -10.73 24.00
C GLU A 373 -15.11 -10.28 25.26
N GLU A 374 -13.88 -10.77 25.46
CA GLU A 374 -13.06 -10.39 26.62
C GLU A 374 -12.50 -8.96 26.46
N LYS A 375 -12.09 -8.62 25.25
CA LYS A 375 -11.50 -7.32 24.92
C LYS A 375 -12.51 -6.32 24.36
N LEU A 376 -13.75 -6.77 24.05
CA LEU A 376 -14.81 -5.99 23.44
C LEU A 376 -14.39 -5.32 22.11
N GLU A 377 -13.61 -6.04 21.29
CA GLU A 377 -13.11 -5.56 20.01
C GLU A 377 -13.21 -6.63 18.92
N TYR A 378 -13.22 -6.21 17.66
CA TYR A 378 -13.05 -7.11 16.53
C TYR A 378 -11.58 -7.43 16.32
N ALA A 379 -11.30 -8.68 15.98
CA ALA A 379 -9.98 -9.19 15.71
C ALA A 379 -9.97 -10.05 14.44
N LEU A 380 -8.81 -10.24 13.82
CA LEU A 380 -8.65 -11.23 12.76
C LEU A 380 -8.78 -12.64 13.34
N ASP A 381 -9.59 -13.48 12.72
CA ASP A 381 -9.64 -14.90 13.05
C ASP A 381 -8.50 -15.63 12.33
N LEU A 382 -7.34 -15.69 13.02
CA LEU A 382 -6.17 -16.38 12.47
C LEU A 382 -6.41 -17.88 12.31
N GLN A 383 -7.26 -18.46 13.12
CA GLN A 383 -7.62 -19.85 12.99
C GLN A 383 -8.31 -20.14 11.65
N CYS A 384 -9.29 -19.30 11.30
CA CYS A 384 -9.96 -19.38 10.01
C CYS A 384 -8.98 -19.12 8.85
N ILE A 385 -8.22 -18.02 8.92
CA ILE A 385 -7.26 -17.65 7.87
C ILE A 385 -6.20 -18.74 7.66
N SER A 386 -5.61 -19.27 8.74
CA SER A 386 -4.59 -20.31 8.65
C SER A 386 -5.14 -21.64 8.13
N ASN A 387 -6.36 -21.99 8.54
CA ASN A 387 -7.00 -23.20 8.04
C ASN A 387 -7.30 -23.11 6.53
N ILE A 388 -7.86 -22.02 6.07
CA ILE A 388 -8.10 -21.78 4.63
C ILE A 388 -6.77 -21.77 3.86
N SER A 389 -5.75 -21.09 4.40
CA SER A 389 -4.41 -21.08 3.80
C SER A 389 -3.81 -22.49 3.71
N PHE A 390 -3.95 -23.31 4.75
CA PHE A 390 -3.49 -24.68 4.75
C PHE A 390 -4.22 -25.54 3.72
N LEU A 391 -5.54 -25.49 3.69
CA LEU A 391 -6.34 -26.25 2.71
C LEU A 391 -5.97 -25.90 1.27
N LEU A 392 -5.77 -24.63 1.01
CA LEU A 392 -5.38 -24.14 -0.31
C LEU A 392 -3.95 -24.55 -0.67
N ARG A 393 -3.02 -24.49 0.29
CA ARG A 393 -1.66 -25.01 0.16
C ARG A 393 -1.63 -26.50 -0.22
N GLU A 394 -2.38 -27.33 0.50
CA GLU A 394 -2.45 -28.76 0.21
C GLU A 394 -2.97 -29.04 -1.21
N LYS A 395 -4.01 -28.34 -1.64
CA LYS A 395 -4.50 -28.42 -3.01
C LYS A 395 -3.45 -27.97 -4.04
N LEU A 396 -2.71 -26.91 -3.74
CA LEU A 396 -1.64 -26.44 -4.62
C LEU A 396 -0.45 -27.41 -4.65
N LEU A 397 -0.15 -28.12 -3.56
CA LEU A 397 0.88 -29.17 -3.55
C LEU A 397 0.53 -30.32 -4.49
N ASP A 398 -0.74 -30.67 -4.64
CA ASP A 398 -1.18 -31.69 -5.59
C ASP A 398 -1.04 -31.26 -7.05
N ILE A 399 -1.18 -29.93 -7.33
CA ILE A 399 -1.29 -29.39 -8.70
C ILE A 399 0.03 -28.74 -9.16
N ALA A 400 0.63 -27.96 -8.29
CA ALA A 400 1.81 -27.12 -8.56
C ALA A 400 2.82 -27.16 -7.41
N PRO A 401 3.34 -28.36 -7.01
CA PRO A 401 4.21 -28.52 -5.84
C PRO A 401 5.47 -27.66 -5.91
N GLU A 402 6.03 -27.44 -7.09
CA GLU A 402 7.22 -26.63 -7.29
C GLU A 402 6.98 -25.15 -6.98
N PHE A 403 5.77 -24.63 -7.19
CA PHE A 403 5.43 -23.26 -6.84
C PHE A 403 5.32 -23.09 -5.31
N VAL A 404 4.65 -24.02 -4.64
CA VAL A 404 4.57 -24.03 -3.17
C VAL A 404 5.97 -24.14 -2.56
N GLY A 405 6.79 -25.08 -3.07
CA GLY A 405 8.17 -25.26 -2.63
C GLY A 405 9.03 -24.01 -2.83
N ALA A 406 8.87 -23.31 -3.96
CA ALA A 406 9.57 -22.06 -4.23
C ALA A 406 9.16 -20.95 -3.24
N ALA A 407 7.86 -20.79 -2.97
CA ALA A 407 7.34 -19.79 -2.04
C ALA A 407 7.85 -20.03 -0.62
N GLU A 408 7.79 -21.26 -0.12
CA GLU A 408 8.21 -21.64 1.24
C GLU A 408 9.74 -21.68 1.40
N SER A 409 10.49 -21.87 0.31
CA SER A 409 11.95 -21.74 0.31
C SER A 409 12.39 -20.28 0.28
N PHE A 410 11.55 -19.39 -0.22
CA PHE A 410 11.86 -17.97 -0.31
C PHE A 410 11.61 -17.23 1.00
N SER A 411 10.44 -17.39 1.64
CA SER A 411 10.06 -16.64 2.85
C SER A 411 9.83 -17.56 4.05
N GLU A 412 10.13 -17.04 5.26
CA GLU A 412 9.84 -17.70 6.53
C GLU A 412 8.34 -17.79 6.82
N THR A 413 7.57 -16.79 6.37
CA THR A 413 6.13 -16.70 6.61
C THR A 413 5.39 -16.62 5.29
N VAL A 414 4.66 -17.69 4.95
CA VAL A 414 3.89 -17.79 3.71
C VAL A 414 2.45 -18.11 4.03
N TYR A 415 1.52 -17.32 3.44
CA TYR A 415 0.09 -17.60 3.45
C TYR A 415 -0.44 -17.70 2.03
N PHE A 416 -1.34 -18.66 1.79
CA PHE A 416 -2.07 -18.82 0.54
C PHE A 416 -3.50 -18.35 0.75
N ILE A 417 -3.88 -17.22 0.18
CA ILE A 417 -5.15 -16.55 0.44
C ILE A 417 -6.00 -16.52 -0.82
N PRO A 418 -7.22 -17.10 -0.80
CA PRO A 418 -8.13 -17.04 -1.93
C PRO A 418 -8.77 -15.66 -2.03
N VAL A 419 -8.69 -15.01 -3.20
CA VAL A 419 -9.26 -13.67 -3.40
C VAL A 419 -10.04 -13.59 -4.70
N SER A 420 -11.14 -12.87 -4.69
CA SER A 420 -11.85 -12.49 -5.91
C SER A 420 -12.18 -11.01 -5.92
N ALA A 421 -11.69 -10.30 -6.94
CA ALA A 421 -11.96 -8.87 -7.09
C ALA A 421 -13.41 -8.57 -7.47
N PHE A 422 -14.08 -9.49 -8.12
CA PHE A 422 -15.45 -9.29 -8.63
C PHE A 422 -16.48 -10.19 -7.98
N GLY A 423 -16.08 -11.34 -7.45
CA GLY A 423 -16.98 -12.40 -6.98
C GLY A 423 -17.73 -13.12 -8.10
N GLY A 424 -17.23 -13.01 -9.32
CA GLY A 424 -17.78 -13.63 -10.53
C GLY A 424 -17.02 -13.22 -11.78
N SER A 425 -17.38 -13.83 -12.91
CA SER A 425 -16.70 -13.68 -14.19
C SER A 425 -16.92 -12.29 -14.83
N PRO A 426 -15.91 -11.70 -15.48
CA PRO A 426 -16.07 -10.48 -16.25
C PRO A 426 -16.91 -10.74 -17.49
N LYS A 427 -17.44 -9.68 -18.10
CA LYS A 427 -18.24 -9.72 -19.33
C LYS A 427 -17.43 -9.26 -20.54
N ILE A 428 -17.75 -9.80 -21.70
CA ILE A 428 -17.15 -9.39 -22.96
C ILE A 428 -17.73 -8.03 -23.37
N ILE A 429 -16.85 -7.04 -23.58
CA ILE A 429 -17.21 -5.77 -24.17
C ILE A 429 -17.19 -5.96 -25.70
N GLY A 430 -18.34 -6.04 -26.34
CA GLY A 430 -18.44 -6.17 -27.78
C GLY A 430 -19.76 -5.69 -28.32
N SER A 431 -19.69 -4.99 -29.47
CA SER A 431 -20.87 -4.72 -30.27
C SER A 431 -21.38 -6.04 -30.85
N PRO A 432 -22.70 -6.31 -30.86
CA PRO A 432 -23.27 -7.50 -31.51
C PRO A 432 -22.96 -7.58 -33.02
N ASP A 433 -22.52 -6.45 -33.62
CA ASP A 433 -22.34 -6.28 -35.07
C ASP A 433 -20.87 -6.28 -35.55
N ALA A 434 -19.91 -6.74 -34.72
CA ALA A 434 -18.52 -6.81 -35.16
C ALA A 434 -18.34 -8.04 -36.10
N PRO A 435 -17.83 -7.86 -37.34
CA PRO A 435 -17.67 -8.97 -38.29
C PRO A 435 -16.73 -10.03 -37.71
N ALA A 436 -17.20 -11.28 -37.71
CA ALA A 436 -16.43 -12.47 -37.37
C ALA A 436 -15.25 -12.60 -38.36
N GLY A 437 -14.03 -12.29 -37.95
CA GLY A 437 -12.89 -12.50 -38.84
C GLY A 437 -11.59 -11.77 -38.51
N GLY A 438 -11.49 -11.10 -37.41
CA GLY A 438 -10.21 -10.47 -36.98
C GLY A 438 -9.80 -10.97 -35.61
N SER A 439 -8.54 -11.34 -35.43
CA SER A 439 -7.90 -11.70 -34.15
C SER A 439 -7.83 -10.48 -33.18
N ARG A 440 -8.98 -9.85 -32.91
CA ARG A 440 -9.12 -8.82 -31.88
C ARG A 440 -9.32 -9.53 -30.54
N LYS A 441 -8.37 -9.44 -29.64
CA LYS A 441 -8.57 -9.78 -28.23
C LYS A 441 -9.84 -9.06 -27.76
N GLN A 442 -10.89 -9.82 -27.46
CA GLN A 442 -12.14 -9.26 -26.96
C GLN A 442 -11.85 -8.52 -25.67
N ALA A 443 -12.24 -7.25 -25.60
CA ALA A 443 -12.07 -6.48 -24.37
C ALA A 443 -13.02 -7.03 -23.31
N LEU A 444 -12.50 -7.20 -22.10
CA LEU A 444 -13.28 -7.66 -20.94
C LEU A 444 -13.56 -6.48 -20.02
N GLY A 445 -14.74 -6.48 -19.42
CA GLY A 445 -15.14 -5.47 -18.45
C GLY A 445 -16.00 -6.05 -17.36
N VAL A 446 -16.34 -5.22 -16.40
CA VAL A 446 -17.17 -5.59 -15.25
C VAL A 446 -18.39 -4.68 -15.18
N VAL A 447 -19.46 -5.18 -14.59
CA VAL A 447 -20.67 -4.40 -14.30
C VAL A 447 -20.58 -3.98 -12.83
N PRO A 448 -20.39 -2.67 -12.52
CA PRO A 448 -20.18 -2.18 -11.16
C PRO A 448 -21.20 -2.68 -10.14
N SER A 449 -22.50 -2.72 -10.49
CA SER A 449 -23.56 -3.20 -9.60
C SER A 449 -23.45 -4.69 -9.24
N GLN A 450 -22.69 -5.47 -10.02
CA GLN A 450 -22.52 -6.92 -9.83
C GLN A 450 -21.21 -7.27 -9.10
N ILE A 451 -20.36 -6.28 -8.80
CA ILE A 451 -19.10 -6.50 -8.08
C ILE A 451 -19.39 -6.89 -6.63
N LYS A 452 -19.02 -8.10 -6.25
CA LYS A 452 -19.13 -8.67 -4.90
C LYS A 452 -17.81 -9.30 -4.48
N PRO A 453 -16.78 -8.49 -4.20
CA PRO A 453 -15.46 -9.02 -3.88
C PRO A 453 -15.50 -9.81 -2.57
N PHE A 454 -14.65 -10.81 -2.46
CA PHE A 454 -14.46 -11.53 -1.22
C PHE A 454 -12.98 -11.75 -0.93
N TRP A 455 -12.62 -11.64 0.34
CA TRP A 455 -11.28 -11.81 0.90
C TRP A 455 -10.19 -10.94 0.26
N VAL A 456 -10.53 -9.96 -0.55
CA VAL A 456 -9.54 -9.08 -1.20
C VAL A 456 -8.78 -8.22 -0.19
N GLU A 457 -9.40 -7.87 0.93
CA GLU A 457 -8.82 -7.11 2.03
C GLU A 457 -7.91 -7.94 2.93
N VAL A 458 -8.11 -9.27 2.98
CA VAL A 458 -7.39 -10.15 3.90
C VAL A 458 -5.87 -10.10 3.72
N PRO A 459 -5.28 -10.09 2.51
CA PRO A 459 -3.85 -9.92 2.34
C PRO A 459 -3.30 -8.67 2.99
N PHE A 460 -3.99 -7.55 2.88
CA PHE A 460 -3.59 -6.29 3.47
C PHE A 460 -3.74 -6.28 5.00
N LEU A 461 -4.89 -6.74 5.50
CA LEU A 461 -5.16 -6.82 6.94
C LEU A 461 -4.19 -7.78 7.64
N LEU A 462 -3.83 -8.88 6.98
CA LEU A 462 -2.87 -9.83 7.50
C LEU A 462 -1.46 -9.23 7.59
N HIS A 463 -1.04 -8.43 6.61
CA HIS A 463 0.19 -7.65 6.72
C HIS A 463 0.14 -6.67 7.90
N LEU A 464 -0.94 -5.92 8.09
CA LEU A 464 -1.07 -5.02 9.24
C LEU A 464 -1.00 -5.79 10.58
N TYR A 465 -1.61 -6.97 10.66
CA TYR A 465 -1.50 -7.83 11.84
C TYR A 465 -0.05 -8.28 12.09
N LEU A 466 0.63 -8.79 11.07
CA LEU A 466 2.01 -9.28 11.18
C LEU A 466 3.00 -8.18 11.58
N HIS A 467 2.64 -6.92 11.36
CA HIS A 467 3.36 -5.74 11.84
C HIS A 467 2.84 -5.16 13.17
N GLY A 468 2.00 -5.91 13.91
CA GLY A 468 1.53 -5.53 15.25
C GLY A 468 0.50 -4.41 15.30
N LEU A 469 -0.14 -4.08 14.16
CA LEU A 469 -1.10 -2.98 14.07
C LEU A 469 -2.52 -3.41 14.37
N LEU A 470 -2.91 -4.63 13.98
CA LEU A 470 -4.26 -5.15 14.20
C LEU A 470 -4.26 -6.27 15.24
N PRO A 471 -5.34 -6.38 16.04
CA PRO A 471 -5.54 -7.51 16.94
C PRO A 471 -5.94 -8.77 16.16
N ALA A 472 -5.61 -9.92 16.73
CA ALA A 472 -6.03 -11.21 16.21
C ALA A 472 -6.36 -12.20 17.33
N VAL A 473 -7.21 -13.17 17.01
CA VAL A 473 -7.54 -14.32 17.86
C VAL A 473 -7.20 -15.60 17.12
N ALA A 474 -6.69 -16.60 17.87
CA ALA A 474 -6.29 -17.90 17.34
C ALA A 474 -6.99 -19.04 18.09
N SER A 475 -8.26 -18.86 18.44
CA SER A 475 -9.03 -19.88 19.18
C SER A 475 -9.46 -20.98 18.22
N GLY A 476 -8.85 -22.17 18.34
CA GLY A 476 -9.23 -23.35 17.57
C GLY A 476 -10.62 -23.88 17.94
N PRO A 477 -11.22 -24.71 17.07
CA PRO A 477 -12.51 -25.33 17.34
C PRO A 477 -12.45 -26.26 18.57
N ALA A 478 -13.52 -26.29 19.32
CA ALA A 478 -13.65 -27.20 20.46
C ALA A 478 -13.51 -28.67 20.00
N GLY A 479 -12.69 -29.43 20.72
CA GLY A 479 -12.46 -30.84 20.40
C GLY A 479 -11.38 -31.13 19.37
N ALA A 480 -10.58 -30.13 18.98
CA ALA A 480 -9.38 -30.35 18.18
C ALA A 480 -8.41 -31.29 18.92
N GLN A 481 -7.88 -32.31 18.22
CA GLN A 481 -7.03 -33.34 18.78
C GLN A 481 -5.54 -32.95 18.68
N PRO A 482 -4.66 -33.33 19.60
CA PRO A 482 -3.24 -33.09 19.46
C PRO A 482 -2.61 -33.96 18.38
N ILE A 483 -1.55 -33.47 17.75
CA ILE A 483 -0.65 -34.28 16.91
C ILE A 483 0.33 -34.98 17.85
N GLU A 484 0.38 -36.32 17.83
CA GLU A 484 1.24 -37.13 18.72
C GLU A 484 2.65 -37.32 18.17
N HIS A 485 2.80 -37.43 16.86
CA HIS A 485 4.09 -37.74 16.21
C HIS A 485 4.51 -36.56 15.30
N TYR A 486 5.51 -35.84 15.78
CA TYR A 486 6.04 -34.68 15.04
C TYR A 486 7.54 -34.48 15.34
N LYS A 487 8.18 -33.70 14.46
CA LYS A 487 9.57 -33.28 14.61
C LYS A 487 9.70 -31.82 14.21
N PHE A 488 10.25 -31.00 15.10
CA PHE A 488 10.63 -29.64 14.75
C PHE A 488 11.98 -29.63 14.01
N THR A 489 12.07 -28.80 13.01
CA THR A 489 13.31 -28.27 12.46
C THR A 489 13.49 -26.82 12.94
N GLN A 490 14.49 -26.10 12.43
CA GLN A 490 14.69 -24.71 12.82
C GLN A 490 13.47 -23.82 12.48
N ASP A 491 12.85 -24.03 11.30
CA ASP A 491 11.82 -23.15 10.76
C ASP A 491 10.51 -23.87 10.40
N THR A 492 10.47 -25.21 10.52
CA THR A 492 9.31 -26.00 10.14
C THR A 492 8.96 -27.06 11.20
N ILE A 493 7.74 -27.57 11.13
CA ILE A 493 7.31 -28.78 11.83
C ILE A 493 6.97 -29.84 10.81
N VAL A 494 7.47 -31.06 11.02
CA VAL A 494 7.18 -32.24 10.19
C VAL A 494 6.31 -33.19 11.00
N PHE A 495 5.16 -33.58 10.45
CA PHE A 495 4.21 -34.47 11.10
C PHE A 495 3.36 -35.24 10.07
N SER A 496 2.57 -36.18 10.58
CA SER A 496 1.46 -36.80 9.84
C SER A 496 0.19 -36.73 10.68
N PHE A 497 -0.96 -36.50 10.04
CA PHE A 497 -2.23 -36.60 10.78
C PHE A 497 -2.45 -38.06 11.23
N PRO A 498 -3.06 -38.26 12.41
CA PRO A 498 -3.34 -39.61 12.92
C PRO A 498 -4.14 -40.44 11.91
N GLY A 499 -3.67 -41.66 11.63
CA GLY A 499 -4.31 -42.56 10.66
C GLY A 499 -3.98 -42.29 9.20
N THR A 500 -3.26 -41.23 8.87
CA THR A 500 -2.83 -40.92 7.50
C THR A 500 -1.37 -41.31 7.27
N LYS A 501 -1.00 -41.54 6.01
CA LYS A 501 0.40 -41.75 5.59
C LYS A 501 1.03 -40.49 5.00
N ALA A 502 0.24 -39.46 4.78
CA ALA A 502 0.72 -38.20 4.24
C ALA A 502 1.62 -37.51 5.24
N ARG A 503 2.81 -37.10 4.80
CA ARG A 503 3.75 -36.34 5.59
C ARG A 503 3.61 -34.87 5.25
N HIS A 504 3.39 -34.05 6.24
CA HIS A 504 3.28 -32.60 6.13
C HIS A 504 4.52 -31.95 6.70
N GLU A 505 5.01 -30.93 6.02
CA GLU A 505 6.05 -30.04 6.51
C GLU A 505 5.50 -28.61 6.42
N LEU A 506 5.31 -27.99 7.59
CA LEU A 506 4.68 -26.68 7.70
C LEU A 506 5.59 -25.64 8.34
N PRO A 507 5.63 -24.40 7.79
CA PRO A 507 6.38 -23.29 8.38
C PRO A 507 5.77 -22.81 9.71
N LYS A 508 6.53 -21.99 10.44
CA LYS A 508 6.16 -21.42 11.75
C LYS A 508 4.77 -20.76 11.79
N ALA A 509 4.32 -20.21 10.66
CA ALA A 509 3.02 -19.53 10.55
C ALA A 509 1.83 -20.42 10.98
N TYR A 510 1.99 -21.74 10.95
CA TYR A 510 0.94 -22.69 11.32
C TYR A 510 1.08 -23.25 12.74
N TRP A 511 2.15 -22.93 13.48
CA TRP A 511 2.35 -23.43 14.82
C TRP A 511 1.27 -22.93 15.78
N GLY A 512 0.72 -23.86 16.57
CA GLY A 512 -0.40 -23.57 17.49
C GLY A 512 -1.78 -23.47 16.83
N MET A 513 -1.87 -23.53 15.50
CA MET A 513 -3.14 -23.50 14.79
C MET A 513 -3.80 -24.88 14.77
N SER A 514 -5.12 -24.90 14.71
CA SER A 514 -5.90 -26.13 14.51
C SER A 514 -6.23 -26.31 13.05
N LEU A 515 -5.65 -27.31 12.39
CA LEU A 515 -5.83 -27.53 10.95
C LEU A 515 -6.78 -28.69 10.69
N LEU A 516 -7.61 -28.54 9.64
CA LEU A 516 -8.57 -29.56 9.21
C LEU A 516 -7.85 -30.64 8.39
N CYS A 517 -7.85 -31.87 8.85
CA CYS A 517 -7.45 -33.02 8.06
C CYS A 517 -8.52 -33.32 7.00
N LEU A 518 -8.12 -33.35 5.73
CA LEU A 518 -9.05 -33.57 4.61
C LEU A 518 -9.58 -35.03 4.54
N GLU A 519 -8.84 -36.01 5.10
CA GLU A 519 -9.19 -37.43 5.05
C GLU A 519 -10.28 -37.77 6.06
N ASP A 520 -10.11 -37.40 7.35
CA ASP A 520 -11.04 -37.77 8.42
C ASP A 520 -11.98 -36.66 8.87
N LYS A 521 -11.83 -35.43 8.29
CA LYS A 521 -12.63 -34.25 8.58
C LYS A 521 -12.56 -33.79 10.05
N ARG A 522 -11.46 -34.05 10.75
CA ARG A 522 -11.20 -33.61 12.12
C ARG A 522 -10.16 -32.51 12.16
N TYR A 523 -10.22 -31.70 13.21
CA TYR A 523 -9.22 -30.68 13.48
C TYR A 523 -8.12 -31.21 14.39
N TYR A 524 -6.88 -30.86 14.07
CA TYR A 524 -5.69 -31.23 14.82
C TYR A 524 -4.86 -30.00 15.17
N VAL A 525 -4.47 -29.86 16.45
CA VAL A 525 -3.63 -28.75 16.92
C VAL A 525 -2.18 -29.02 16.52
N ILE A 526 -1.60 -28.09 15.79
CA ILE A 526 -0.19 -28.14 15.41
C ILE A 526 0.65 -27.75 16.64
N PRO A 527 1.61 -28.59 17.08
CA PRO A 527 2.45 -28.29 18.22
C PRO A 527 3.26 -27.00 18.09
N THR A 528 3.60 -26.38 19.23
CA THR A 528 4.54 -25.27 19.33
C THR A 528 5.80 -25.68 20.09
N PRO A 529 6.99 -25.21 19.75
CA PRO A 529 8.19 -25.49 20.50
C PRO A 529 8.08 -25.01 21.96
N GLY A 530 8.19 -25.96 22.93
CA GLY A 530 8.17 -25.63 24.37
C GLY A 530 6.80 -25.32 24.97
N GLY A 531 5.69 -25.61 24.27
CA GLY A 531 4.33 -25.36 24.75
C GLY A 531 3.48 -26.63 24.86
N ASP A 532 2.85 -26.85 26.01
CA ASP A 532 1.73 -27.76 26.18
C ASP A 532 0.42 -26.99 25.90
N GLY A 533 -0.12 -27.14 24.69
CA GLY A 533 -1.47 -26.69 24.37
C GLY A 533 -1.59 -25.41 23.49
N PRO A 534 -2.80 -25.08 23.05
CA PRO A 534 -3.03 -23.98 22.11
C PRO A 534 -2.59 -22.64 22.70
N ALA A 535 -1.84 -21.87 21.91
CA ALA A 535 -1.31 -20.58 22.31
C ALA A 535 -2.44 -19.66 22.79
N LYS A 536 -2.37 -19.24 24.05
CA LYS A 536 -3.16 -18.12 24.56
C LYS A 536 -2.61 -16.86 23.88
N SER A 537 -3.48 -16.12 23.20
CA SER A 537 -3.28 -14.81 22.56
C SER A 537 -1.80 -14.45 22.31
N CYS A 538 -1.32 -14.66 21.08
CA CYS A 538 -0.06 -14.08 20.64
C CYS A 538 -0.19 -12.56 20.61
N GLN A 539 0.43 -11.89 21.58
CA GLN A 539 0.84 -10.52 21.40
C GLN A 539 1.96 -10.55 20.34
N ALA A 540 1.78 -9.83 19.24
CA ALA A 540 2.83 -9.63 18.29
C ALA A 540 4.00 -8.93 19.00
N THR A 541 5.10 -9.65 19.19
CA THR A 541 6.37 -9.03 19.56
C THR A 541 6.80 -8.22 18.34
N SER A 542 6.98 -6.92 18.54
CA SER A 542 7.45 -6.02 17.51
C SER A 542 8.74 -6.54 16.89
N LEU A 543 8.75 -6.73 15.59
CA LEU A 543 9.95 -7.07 14.80
C LEU A 543 10.99 -5.94 14.78
N ASP A 544 10.69 -4.79 15.40
CA ASP A 544 11.53 -3.60 15.41
C ASP A 544 12.76 -3.68 16.35
N GLU A 545 12.87 -4.67 17.22
CA GLU A 545 13.97 -4.72 18.20
C GLU A 545 15.27 -5.36 17.70
N GLN A 546 15.35 -5.87 16.48
CA GLN A 546 16.57 -6.51 15.93
C GLN A 546 16.94 -6.11 14.50
N ILE A 547 16.71 -4.87 14.12
CA ILE A 547 17.41 -4.33 12.96
C ILE A 547 18.75 -3.79 13.46
N ASP A 548 19.76 -4.65 13.38
CA ASP A 548 21.14 -4.32 13.70
C ASP A 548 21.58 -3.10 12.86
N SER A 549 21.90 -2.01 13.53
CA SER A 549 22.34 -0.74 12.93
C SER A 549 23.63 -0.85 12.10
N ASP A 550 24.30 -1.99 12.17
CA ASP A 550 25.59 -2.22 11.51
C ASP A 550 25.48 -2.63 10.03
N PHE A 551 24.30 -3.05 9.56
CA PHE A 551 24.10 -3.41 8.15
C PHE A 551 24.10 -2.18 7.24
N TRP A 552 23.66 -1.01 7.72
CA TRP A 552 23.46 0.20 6.92
C TRP A 552 24.67 1.13 6.84
N ASN A 553 25.72 0.89 7.66
CA ASN A 553 26.92 1.70 7.68
C ASN A 553 27.99 1.26 6.66
N LYS A 554 27.73 0.24 5.84
CA LYS A 554 28.72 -0.32 4.87
C LYS A 554 28.37 -0.09 3.40
N GLN A 555 27.47 0.84 3.08
CA GLN A 555 27.30 1.28 1.68
C GLN A 555 27.39 2.79 1.55
#